data_1d071741ced7bdd966f697b948f5a44e
#
_entry.id   1d071741ced7bdd966f697b948f5a44e
#
_cell.length_a   1.000
_cell.length_b   1.000
_cell.length_c   1.000
_cell.angle_alpha   90.00
_cell.angle_beta   90.00
_cell.angle_gamma   90.00
#
_symmetry.space_group_name_H-M   'P 1'
#
loop_
_entity.id
_entity.type
_entity.pdbx_description
1 polymer ?
#
loop_
_entity_poly.entity_id
_entity_poly.type
_entity_poly.pdbx_seq_one_letter_code
_entity_poly.pdbx_strand_id
1 'polypeptide(L)'
;MSPFLFNFYAEYIMRNAGLDEAQAGIKIAGRNINNLRYADNTTLMAQNEEELKSLLMKVKEESEKVGLKLNIQKIKIIASGPITSWQIDGETVETVADLIFGGSKITADGDYSHEIKKRLLLGRKVMTNLDSILKSRDITLPTKVHLVQAMVFPIVLYGCESWTVKKAEHQRIDAFELWCWRRLLRVPWPARRSNQSILKEISPLCVFIGRTDAEAETPIL
;
A
#
# COMPACT_ATOMS: atom_id res chain seq x y z
N MET A 1 -26.62 -5.50 -3.85
CA MET A 1 -26.56 -5.57 -2.39
C MET A 1 -25.94 -4.26 -1.88
N SER A 2 -26.48 -3.68 -0.79
CA SER A 2 -25.85 -2.50 -0.18
C SER A 2 -24.44 -2.85 0.33
N PRO A 3 -23.43 -1.96 0.20
CA PRO A 3 -22.10 -2.21 0.75
C PRO A 3 -22.10 -2.54 2.25
N PHE A 4 -22.99 -1.90 2.99
CA PHE A 4 -23.17 -2.16 4.42
C PHE A 4 -23.65 -3.59 4.70
N LEU A 5 -24.63 -4.05 3.95
CA LEU A 5 -25.16 -5.42 4.07
C LEU A 5 -24.12 -6.46 3.67
N PHE A 6 -23.33 -6.18 2.64
CA PHE A 6 -22.23 -7.06 2.22
C PHE A 6 -21.19 -7.22 3.33
N ASN A 7 -20.75 -6.12 3.94
CA ASN A 7 -19.78 -6.17 5.04
C ASN A 7 -20.32 -6.97 6.24
N PHE A 8 -21.62 -6.86 6.53
CA PHE A 8 -22.24 -7.63 7.60
C PHE A 8 -22.24 -9.14 7.30
N TYR A 9 -22.55 -9.53 6.06
CA TYR A 9 -22.46 -10.92 5.63
C TYR A 9 -21.03 -11.45 5.65
N ALA A 10 -20.08 -10.68 5.18
CA ALA A 10 -18.67 -11.06 5.19
C ALA A 10 -18.18 -11.29 6.64
N GLU A 11 -18.54 -10.41 7.57
CA GLU A 11 -18.19 -10.57 8.98
C GLU A 11 -18.84 -11.83 9.60
N TYR A 12 -20.11 -12.07 9.31
CA TYR A 12 -20.82 -13.26 9.76
C TYR A 12 -20.14 -14.55 9.30
N ILE A 13 -19.81 -14.64 8.00
CA ILE A 13 -19.12 -15.80 7.41
C ILE A 13 -17.78 -16.03 8.10
N MET A 14 -16.97 -14.97 8.26
CA MET A 14 -15.62 -15.10 8.82
C MET A 14 -15.64 -15.52 10.29
N ARG A 15 -16.60 -15.02 11.09
CA ARG A 15 -16.78 -15.45 12.48
C ARG A 15 -17.19 -16.93 12.57
N ASN A 16 -18.16 -17.36 11.77
CA ASN A 16 -18.63 -18.74 11.78
C ASN A 16 -17.61 -19.73 11.21
N ALA A 17 -16.74 -19.28 10.30
CA ALA A 17 -15.61 -20.08 9.83
C ALA A 17 -14.55 -20.34 10.94
N GLY A 18 -14.68 -19.70 12.10
CA GLY A 18 -13.78 -19.88 13.25
C GLY A 18 -12.34 -19.46 12.95
N LEU A 19 -12.15 -18.48 12.09
CA LEU A 19 -10.82 -18.02 11.71
C LEU A 19 -10.08 -17.36 12.86
N ASP A 20 -10.79 -16.67 13.75
CA ASP A 20 -10.22 -15.98 14.91
C ASP A 20 -9.67 -16.97 15.95
N GLU A 21 -10.22 -18.20 16.02
CA GLU A 21 -9.80 -19.26 16.92
C GLU A 21 -8.77 -20.22 16.28
N ALA A 22 -8.55 -20.11 14.98
CA ALA A 22 -7.63 -20.98 14.24
C ALA A 22 -6.18 -20.68 14.64
N GLN A 23 -5.43 -21.74 14.98
CA GLN A 23 -3.97 -21.64 15.17
C GLN A 23 -3.21 -21.42 13.86
N ALA A 24 -3.86 -21.66 12.72
CA ALA A 24 -3.33 -21.40 11.38
C ALA A 24 -3.11 -19.91 11.15
N GLY A 25 -2.11 -19.57 10.35
CA GLY A 25 -1.79 -18.19 10.00
C GLY A 25 -0.32 -17.84 10.17
N ILE A 26 0.00 -16.57 9.97
CA ILE A 26 1.37 -16.03 10.08
C ILE A 26 1.51 -15.27 11.39
N LYS A 27 2.58 -15.53 12.14
CA LYS A 27 2.86 -14.81 13.39
C LYS A 27 3.54 -13.48 13.09
N ILE A 28 2.86 -12.38 13.42
CA ILE A 28 3.39 -11.02 13.28
C ILE A 28 3.32 -10.34 14.65
N ALA A 29 4.45 -9.89 15.18
CA ALA A 29 4.54 -9.24 16.49
C ALA A 29 3.84 -10.01 17.63
N GLY A 30 3.97 -11.35 17.63
CA GLY A 30 3.37 -12.22 18.64
C GLY A 30 1.88 -12.52 18.45
N ARG A 31 1.23 -11.94 17.45
CA ARG A 31 -0.18 -12.21 17.09
C ARG A 31 -0.24 -13.13 15.88
N ASN A 32 -1.18 -14.05 15.90
CA ASN A 32 -1.47 -14.91 14.75
C ASN A 32 -2.45 -14.19 13.81
N ILE A 33 -2.05 -14.00 12.56
CA ILE A 33 -2.87 -13.34 11.55
C ILE A 33 -3.08 -14.33 10.41
N ASN A 34 -4.33 -14.71 10.16
CA ASN A 34 -4.72 -15.67 9.14
C ASN A 34 -5.62 -15.07 8.06
N ASN A 35 -6.13 -13.86 8.27
CA ASN A 35 -6.90 -13.15 7.26
C ASN A 35 -6.70 -11.65 7.34
N LEU A 36 -6.82 -10.99 6.18
CA LEU A 36 -6.91 -9.53 6.04
C LEU A 36 -8.12 -9.22 5.18
N ARG A 37 -8.89 -8.21 5.58
CA ARG A 37 -10.11 -7.80 4.87
C ARG A 37 -10.07 -6.32 4.52
N TYR A 38 -10.34 -6.02 3.27
CA TYR A 38 -10.47 -4.65 2.79
C TYR A 38 -11.63 -4.57 1.79
N ALA A 39 -12.73 -3.96 2.21
CA ALA A 39 -14.00 -3.91 1.47
C ALA A 39 -14.46 -5.33 1.07
N ASP A 40 -14.56 -5.62 -0.21
CA ASP A 40 -14.91 -6.92 -0.78
C ASP A 40 -13.71 -7.87 -0.99
N ASN A 41 -12.50 -7.36 -0.78
CA ASN A 41 -11.29 -8.19 -0.89
C ASN A 41 -10.95 -8.86 0.43
N THR A 42 -10.84 -10.18 0.40
CA THR A 42 -10.37 -10.97 1.53
C THR A 42 -9.11 -11.72 1.14
N THR A 43 -8.09 -11.62 1.97
CA THR A 43 -6.85 -12.40 1.84
C THR A 43 -6.75 -13.36 3.01
N LEU A 44 -6.59 -14.65 2.73
CA LEU A 44 -6.27 -15.67 3.72
C LEU A 44 -4.76 -15.87 3.74
N MET A 45 -4.19 -16.08 4.92
CA MET A 45 -2.76 -16.26 5.12
C MET A 45 -2.49 -17.51 5.96
N ALA A 46 -1.50 -18.30 5.55
CA ALA A 46 -1.06 -19.48 6.27
C ALA A 46 0.44 -19.71 6.06
N GLN A 47 1.05 -20.53 6.92
CA GLN A 47 2.46 -20.88 6.83
C GLN A 47 2.72 -21.98 5.78
N ASN A 48 1.73 -22.78 5.47
CA ASN A 48 1.81 -23.89 4.51
C ASN A 48 0.54 -24.04 3.68
N GLU A 49 0.63 -24.85 2.64
CA GLU A 49 -0.43 -25.09 1.66
C GLU A 49 -1.65 -25.76 2.29
N GLU A 50 -1.45 -26.73 3.19
CA GLU A 50 -2.53 -27.51 3.81
C GLU A 50 -3.38 -26.64 4.74
N GLU A 51 -2.73 -25.80 5.53
CA GLU A 51 -3.42 -24.81 6.38
C GLU A 51 -4.24 -23.84 5.55
N LEU A 52 -3.67 -23.29 4.47
CA LEU A 52 -4.36 -22.35 3.60
C LEU A 52 -5.60 -23.00 2.98
N LYS A 53 -5.47 -24.26 2.53
CA LYS A 53 -6.57 -25.03 1.98
C LYS A 53 -7.67 -25.27 3.02
N SER A 54 -7.29 -25.63 4.25
CA SER A 54 -8.25 -25.80 5.36
C SER A 54 -9.02 -24.50 5.66
N LEU A 55 -8.33 -23.36 5.73
CA LEU A 55 -8.97 -22.06 5.95
C LEU A 55 -9.95 -21.71 4.82
N LEU A 56 -9.53 -21.92 3.59
CA LEU A 56 -10.37 -21.64 2.42
C LEU A 56 -11.63 -22.51 2.37
N MET A 57 -11.50 -23.81 2.70
CA MET A 57 -12.66 -24.71 2.73
C MET A 57 -13.67 -24.32 3.82
N LYS A 58 -13.21 -23.90 5.00
CA LYS A 58 -14.10 -23.38 6.05
C LYS A 58 -14.87 -22.14 5.58
N VAL A 59 -14.19 -21.19 4.95
CA VAL A 59 -14.84 -19.98 4.41
C VAL A 59 -15.85 -20.36 3.33
N LYS A 60 -15.52 -21.32 2.47
CA LYS A 60 -16.42 -21.82 1.43
C LYS A 60 -17.70 -22.42 2.03
N GLU A 61 -17.57 -23.34 2.97
CA GLU A 61 -18.71 -23.98 3.63
C GLU A 61 -19.65 -22.96 4.29
N GLU A 62 -19.10 -21.99 5.04
CA GLU A 62 -19.91 -20.96 5.68
C GLU A 62 -20.56 -19.99 4.67
N SER A 63 -19.87 -19.71 3.56
CA SER A 63 -20.44 -18.91 2.46
C SER A 63 -21.62 -19.62 1.80
N GLU A 64 -21.52 -20.93 1.57
CA GLU A 64 -22.58 -21.72 0.96
C GLU A 64 -23.83 -21.82 1.84
N LYS A 65 -23.67 -21.88 3.18
CA LYS A 65 -24.80 -21.88 4.14
C LYS A 65 -25.66 -20.62 4.03
N VAL A 66 -25.07 -19.50 3.65
CA VAL A 66 -25.79 -18.22 3.45
C VAL A 66 -26.14 -17.95 1.99
N GLY A 67 -25.96 -18.95 1.12
CA GLY A 67 -26.32 -18.87 -0.32
C GLY A 67 -25.31 -18.10 -1.16
N LEU A 68 -24.10 -17.83 -0.66
CA LEU A 68 -23.03 -17.21 -1.41
C LEU A 68 -22.03 -18.26 -1.92
N LYS A 69 -21.67 -18.16 -3.18
CA LYS A 69 -20.65 -19.05 -3.80
C LYS A 69 -19.34 -18.27 -4.01
N LEU A 70 -18.23 -18.91 -3.68
CA LEU A 70 -16.90 -18.39 -3.99
C LEU A 70 -16.70 -18.38 -5.51
N ASN A 71 -16.17 -17.29 -6.03
CA ASN A 71 -15.78 -17.21 -7.44
C ASN A 71 -14.34 -17.71 -7.59
N ILE A 72 -14.17 -18.99 -7.90
CA ILE A 72 -12.87 -19.67 -7.97
C ILE A 72 -11.96 -19.01 -9.00
N GLN A 73 -12.50 -18.54 -10.12
CA GLN A 73 -11.73 -17.86 -11.17
C GLN A 73 -11.11 -16.53 -10.72
N LYS A 74 -11.64 -15.92 -9.66
CA LYS A 74 -11.08 -14.69 -9.05
C LYS A 74 -10.11 -14.97 -7.90
N ILE A 75 -10.07 -16.19 -7.40
CA ILE A 75 -9.14 -16.58 -6.35
C ILE A 75 -7.73 -16.66 -6.95
N LYS A 76 -6.78 -16.01 -6.30
CA LYS A 76 -5.36 -16.05 -6.68
C LYS A 76 -4.53 -16.44 -5.49
N ILE A 77 -3.54 -17.29 -5.73
CA ILE A 77 -2.61 -17.74 -4.70
C ILE A 77 -1.25 -17.11 -4.97
N ILE A 78 -0.65 -16.54 -3.92
CA ILE A 78 0.72 -16.06 -3.92
C ILE A 78 1.50 -16.82 -2.85
N ALA A 79 2.69 -17.30 -3.18
CA ALA A 79 3.56 -18.00 -2.25
C ALA A 79 5.01 -17.59 -2.45
N SER A 80 5.78 -17.62 -1.37
CA SER A 80 7.23 -17.36 -1.38
C SER A 80 8.07 -18.56 -1.82
N GLY A 81 7.45 -19.71 -2.08
CA GLY A 81 8.06 -20.97 -2.52
C GLY A 81 7.25 -21.68 -3.61
N PRO A 82 7.77 -22.81 -4.12
CA PRO A 82 7.03 -23.61 -5.10
C PRO A 82 5.73 -24.13 -4.46
N ILE A 83 4.65 -23.99 -5.20
CA ILE A 83 3.32 -24.46 -4.79
C ILE A 83 2.82 -25.45 -5.84
N THR A 84 2.14 -26.49 -5.39
CA THR A 84 1.46 -27.44 -6.29
C THR A 84 0.20 -26.80 -6.88
N SER A 85 -0.25 -27.28 -8.05
CA SER A 85 -1.50 -26.79 -8.64
C SER A 85 -2.69 -27.13 -7.74
N TRP A 86 -3.47 -26.11 -7.37
CA TRP A 86 -4.67 -26.32 -6.56
C TRP A 86 -5.90 -26.48 -7.42
N GLN A 87 -6.78 -27.37 -6.97
CA GLN A 87 -8.12 -27.52 -7.53
C GLN A 87 -9.16 -27.38 -6.43
N ILE A 88 -10.20 -26.60 -6.71
CA ILE A 88 -11.38 -26.42 -5.87
C ILE A 88 -12.58 -26.74 -6.75
N ASP A 89 -13.39 -27.73 -6.38
CA ASP A 89 -14.56 -28.17 -7.16
C ASP A 89 -14.23 -28.56 -8.63
N GLY A 90 -13.03 -29.06 -8.88
CA GLY A 90 -12.56 -29.39 -10.22
C GLY A 90 -12.00 -28.21 -11.05
N GLU A 91 -12.08 -27.00 -10.55
CA GLU A 91 -11.47 -25.83 -11.17
C GLU A 91 -10.06 -25.57 -10.61
N THR A 92 -9.12 -25.24 -11.49
CA THR A 92 -7.74 -24.93 -11.08
C THR A 92 -7.65 -23.49 -10.61
N VAL A 93 -7.06 -23.28 -9.43
CA VAL A 93 -6.79 -21.93 -8.88
C VAL A 93 -5.50 -21.41 -9.45
N GLU A 94 -5.52 -20.16 -9.89
CA GLU A 94 -4.36 -19.46 -10.48
C GLU A 94 -3.31 -19.14 -9.41
N THR A 95 -2.07 -19.63 -9.60
CA THR A 95 -0.92 -19.19 -8.81
C THR A 95 -0.23 -18.05 -9.53
N VAL A 96 -0.02 -16.93 -8.83
CA VAL A 96 0.53 -15.70 -9.39
C VAL A 96 1.78 -15.25 -8.65
N ALA A 97 2.70 -14.58 -9.35
CA ALA A 97 3.89 -13.98 -8.75
C ALA A 97 3.57 -12.65 -8.03
N ASP A 98 2.48 -12.01 -8.40
CA ASP A 98 2.02 -10.76 -7.81
C ASP A 98 0.50 -10.63 -7.86
N LEU A 99 -0.03 -9.83 -6.93
CA LEU A 99 -1.45 -9.47 -6.89
C LEU A 99 -1.63 -8.01 -6.46
N ILE A 100 -2.80 -7.46 -6.71
CA ILE A 100 -3.18 -6.13 -6.23
C ILE A 100 -4.14 -6.30 -5.05
N PHE A 101 -3.73 -5.82 -3.87
CA PHE A 101 -4.55 -5.78 -2.67
C PHE A 101 -4.63 -4.35 -2.15
N GLY A 102 -5.84 -3.86 -1.88
CA GLY A 102 -6.05 -2.47 -1.44
C GLY A 102 -5.48 -1.40 -2.40
N GLY A 103 -5.34 -1.74 -3.71
CA GLY A 103 -4.74 -0.85 -4.70
C GLY A 103 -3.22 -0.78 -4.71
N SER A 104 -2.53 -1.56 -3.85
CA SER A 104 -1.07 -1.73 -3.85
C SER A 104 -0.69 -3.09 -4.42
N LYS A 105 0.41 -3.12 -5.17
CA LYS A 105 0.94 -4.36 -5.74
C LYS A 105 1.75 -5.09 -4.68
N ILE A 106 1.37 -6.33 -4.37
CA ILE A 106 2.08 -7.25 -3.49
C ILE A 106 2.77 -8.30 -4.37
N THR A 107 4.05 -8.55 -4.11
CA THR A 107 4.88 -9.52 -4.84
C THR A 107 5.31 -10.65 -3.92
N ALA A 108 5.50 -11.84 -4.48
CA ALA A 108 5.90 -13.04 -3.72
C ALA A 108 7.30 -12.90 -3.08
N ASP A 109 8.19 -12.11 -3.68
CA ASP A 109 9.54 -11.82 -3.20
C ASP A 109 9.61 -10.62 -2.22
N GLY A 110 8.49 -9.95 -1.97
CA GLY A 110 8.43 -8.77 -1.11
C GLY A 110 9.18 -7.56 -1.65
N ASP A 111 9.46 -7.48 -2.97
CA ASP A 111 10.11 -6.31 -3.58
C ASP A 111 9.10 -5.26 -4.03
N TYR A 112 9.06 -4.15 -3.32
CA TYR A 112 8.17 -3.02 -3.61
C TYR A 112 8.79 -1.94 -4.51
N SER A 113 10.02 -2.13 -4.99
CA SER A 113 10.73 -1.13 -5.81
C SER A 113 9.92 -0.69 -7.04
N HIS A 114 9.17 -1.61 -7.65
CA HIS A 114 8.34 -1.31 -8.81
C HIS A 114 7.11 -0.46 -8.43
N GLU A 115 6.43 -0.80 -7.31
CA GLU A 115 5.27 -0.03 -6.84
C GLU A 115 5.70 1.38 -6.42
N ILE A 116 6.80 1.51 -5.67
CA ILE A 116 7.36 2.81 -5.28
C ILE A 116 7.65 3.68 -6.50
N LYS A 117 8.32 3.14 -7.52
CA LYS A 117 8.58 3.86 -8.79
C LYS A 117 7.29 4.32 -9.46
N LYS A 118 6.29 3.46 -9.54
CA LYS A 118 4.97 3.78 -10.10
C LYS A 118 4.30 4.92 -9.34
N ARG A 119 4.30 4.88 -8.00
CA ARG A 119 3.73 5.92 -7.13
C ARG A 119 4.45 7.26 -7.31
N LEU A 120 5.76 7.26 -7.37
CA LEU A 120 6.56 8.46 -7.64
C LEU A 120 6.23 9.07 -9.01
N LEU A 121 6.01 8.24 -10.04
CA LEU A 121 5.58 8.71 -11.37
C LEU A 121 4.19 9.35 -11.33
N LEU A 122 3.23 8.75 -10.61
CA LEU A 122 1.91 9.32 -10.42
C LEU A 122 1.99 10.67 -9.67
N GLY A 123 2.78 10.75 -8.61
CA GLY A 123 3.02 11.99 -7.88
C GLY A 123 3.62 13.08 -8.77
N ARG A 124 4.57 12.74 -9.64
CA ARG A 124 5.13 13.68 -10.64
C ARG A 124 4.07 14.20 -11.61
N LYS A 125 3.18 13.32 -12.08
CA LYS A 125 2.08 13.71 -12.96
C LYS A 125 1.15 14.72 -12.28
N VAL A 126 0.75 14.44 -11.03
CA VAL A 126 -0.11 15.35 -10.26
C VAL A 126 0.59 16.67 -9.99
N MET A 127 1.86 16.64 -9.57
CA MET A 127 2.65 17.85 -9.35
C MET A 127 2.78 18.71 -10.61
N THR A 128 2.85 18.08 -11.79
CA THR A 128 2.86 18.78 -13.08
C THR A 128 1.50 19.41 -13.41
N ASN A 129 0.40 18.72 -13.10
CA ASN A 129 -0.94 19.25 -13.29
C ASN A 129 -1.23 20.49 -12.40
N LEU A 130 -0.56 20.57 -11.25
CA LEU A 130 -0.67 21.71 -10.35
C LEU A 130 0.17 22.93 -10.77
N ASP A 131 0.94 22.86 -11.84
CA ASP A 131 1.91 23.88 -12.24
C ASP A 131 1.30 25.28 -12.41
N SER A 132 0.09 25.39 -12.98
CA SER A 132 -0.61 26.68 -13.15
C SER A 132 -0.89 27.33 -11.80
N ILE A 133 -1.35 26.55 -10.83
CA ILE A 133 -1.66 27.00 -9.47
C ILE A 133 -0.36 27.38 -8.72
N LEU A 134 0.64 26.50 -8.82
CA LEU A 134 1.94 26.71 -8.14
C LEU A 134 2.70 27.92 -8.71
N LYS A 135 2.44 28.30 -9.98
CA LYS A 135 3.01 29.49 -10.62
C LYS A 135 2.26 30.77 -10.32
N SER A 136 1.03 30.73 -9.86
CA SER A 136 0.27 31.94 -9.51
C SER A 136 1.00 32.76 -8.43
N ARG A 137 0.96 34.07 -8.57
CA ARG A 137 1.50 35.04 -7.57
C ARG A 137 0.49 35.34 -6.46
N ASP A 138 -0.80 35.12 -6.74
CA ASP A 138 -1.89 35.43 -5.81
C ASP A 138 -2.04 34.39 -4.70
N ILE A 139 -1.40 33.23 -4.85
CA ILE A 139 -1.45 32.15 -3.86
C ILE A 139 -0.18 32.20 -3.00
N THR A 140 -0.37 32.23 -1.69
CA THR A 140 0.73 32.30 -0.72
C THR A 140 1.55 31.01 -0.67
N LEU A 141 2.80 31.10 -0.25
CA LEU A 141 3.69 29.93 -0.13
C LEU A 141 3.12 28.87 0.82
N PRO A 142 2.61 29.18 2.03
CA PRO A 142 2.01 28.19 2.91
C PRO A 142 0.84 27.44 2.25
N THR A 143 -0.02 28.14 1.51
CA THR A 143 -1.14 27.51 0.80
C THR A 143 -0.65 26.54 -0.28
N LYS A 144 0.40 26.89 -1.01
CA LYS A 144 1.02 26.00 -2.01
C LYS A 144 1.64 24.76 -1.37
N VAL A 145 2.32 24.92 -0.23
CA VAL A 145 2.88 23.79 0.53
C VAL A 145 1.77 22.86 0.97
N HIS A 146 0.71 23.39 1.56
CA HIS A 146 -0.46 22.59 1.98
C HIS A 146 -1.11 21.86 0.79
N LEU A 147 -1.21 22.54 -0.36
CA LEU A 147 -1.76 21.90 -1.58
C LEU A 147 -0.92 20.70 -2.04
N VAL A 148 0.41 20.82 -2.03
CA VAL A 148 1.30 19.70 -2.38
C VAL A 148 1.14 18.55 -1.37
N GLN A 149 1.09 18.86 -0.08
CA GLN A 149 0.89 17.87 0.98
C GLN A 149 -0.46 17.15 0.87
N ALA A 150 -1.53 17.87 0.53
CA ALA A 150 -2.87 17.30 0.44
C ALA A 150 -3.14 16.53 -0.86
N MET A 151 -2.49 16.89 -1.97
CA MET A 151 -2.81 16.32 -3.28
C MET A 151 -1.71 15.41 -3.86
N VAL A 152 -0.45 15.66 -3.55
CA VAL A 152 0.66 14.89 -4.13
C VAL A 152 1.10 13.76 -3.20
N PHE A 153 1.34 14.05 -1.93
CA PHE A 153 1.88 13.08 -0.98
C PHE A 153 0.96 11.89 -0.70
N PRO A 154 -0.36 12.06 -0.56
CA PRO A 154 -1.25 10.91 -0.36
C PRO A 154 -1.25 9.92 -1.54
N ILE A 155 -1.00 10.40 -2.76
CA ILE A 155 -0.89 9.53 -3.94
C ILE A 155 0.41 8.74 -3.90
N VAL A 156 1.50 9.38 -3.49
CA VAL A 156 2.82 8.75 -3.38
C VAL A 156 2.86 7.74 -2.26
N LEU A 157 2.28 8.07 -1.10
CA LEU A 157 2.29 7.25 0.10
C LEU A 157 1.14 6.23 0.17
N TYR A 158 0.27 6.18 -0.84
CA TYR A 158 -0.85 5.25 -0.82
C TYR A 158 -0.37 3.79 -0.77
N GLY A 159 -0.74 3.07 0.29
CA GLY A 159 -0.35 1.69 0.54
C GLY A 159 1.09 1.52 1.05
N CYS A 160 1.76 2.61 1.49
CA CYS A 160 3.16 2.56 1.97
C CYS A 160 3.31 1.76 3.27
N GLU A 161 2.24 1.56 4.03
CA GLU A 161 2.21 0.74 5.24
C GLU A 161 2.57 -0.72 4.98
N SER A 162 2.39 -1.19 3.75
CA SER A 162 2.75 -2.55 3.35
C SER A 162 4.17 -2.66 2.79
N TRP A 163 4.87 -1.53 2.57
CA TRP A 163 6.16 -1.56 1.87
C TRP A 163 7.33 -1.90 2.79
N THR A 164 8.17 -2.81 2.33
CA THR A 164 9.53 -2.97 2.88
C THR A 164 10.45 -2.03 2.12
N VAL A 165 10.71 -0.84 2.69
CA VAL A 165 11.49 0.19 2.02
C VAL A 165 12.98 -0.03 2.22
N LYS A 166 13.70 -0.31 1.14
CA LYS A 166 15.17 -0.44 1.15
C LYS A 166 15.82 0.94 1.11
N LYS A 167 17.09 1.05 1.50
CA LYS A 167 17.85 2.31 1.49
C LYS A 167 17.79 3.06 0.15
N ALA A 168 17.86 2.33 -0.95
CA ALA A 168 17.79 2.92 -2.30
C ALA A 168 16.42 3.53 -2.61
N GLU A 169 15.34 2.95 -2.08
CA GLU A 169 13.98 3.47 -2.22
C GLU A 169 13.77 4.70 -1.34
N HIS A 170 14.30 4.73 -0.13
CA HIS A 170 14.32 5.94 0.71
C HIS A 170 14.96 7.11 -0.03
N GLN A 171 16.14 6.91 -0.60
CA GLN A 171 16.83 7.94 -1.39
C GLN A 171 16.00 8.43 -2.58
N ARG A 172 15.21 7.56 -3.22
CA ARG A 172 14.31 7.95 -4.32
C ARG A 172 13.14 8.79 -3.83
N ILE A 173 12.57 8.43 -2.69
CA ILE A 173 11.46 9.18 -2.05
C ILE A 173 11.96 10.56 -1.63
N ASP A 174 13.12 10.66 -0.98
CA ASP A 174 13.75 11.92 -0.58
C ASP A 174 14.07 12.81 -1.80
N ALA A 175 14.62 12.22 -2.85
CA ALA A 175 14.90 12.94 -4.09
C ALA A 175 13.62 13.45 -4.77
N PHE A 176 12.53 12.71 -4.70
CA PHE A 176 11.23 13.13 -5.20
C PHE A 176 10.67 14.29 -4.36
N GLU A 177 10.75 14.21 -3.04
CA GLU A 177 10.32 15.26 -2.14
C GLU A 177 11.06 16.57 -2.42
N LEU A 178 12.39 16.51 -2.51
CA LEU A 178 13.22 17.65 -2.88
C LEU A 178 12.87 18.23 -4.25
N TRP A 179 12.55 17.36 -5.21
CA TRP A 179 12.11 17.79 -6.55
C TRP A 179 10.78 18.56 -6.46
N CYS A 180 9.82 18.12 -5.63
CA CYS A 180 8.56 18.83 -5.40
C CYS A 180 8.81 20.22 -4.82
N TRP A 181 9.65 20.33 -3.78
CA TRP A 181 9.96 21.59 -3.12
C TRP A 181 10.73 22.55 -4.04
N ARG A 182 11.72 22.07 -4.78
CA ARG A 182 12.42 22.90 -5.76
C ARG A 182 11.49 23.42 -6.84
N ARG A 183 10.56 22.59 -7.33
CA ARG A 183 9.57 23.02 -8.32
C ARG A 183 8.61 24.06 -7.75
N LEU A 184 8.14 23.89 -6.52
CA LEU A 184 7.28 24.83 -5.82
C LEU A 184 7.98 26.18 -5.61
N LEU A 185 9.22 26.18 -5.15
CA LEU A 185 10.05 27.37 -4.93
C LEU A 185 10.62 27.96 -6.23
N ARG A 186 10.39 27.33 -7.38
CA ARG A 186 10.96 27.71 -8.70
C ARG A 186 12.48 27.77 -8.72
N VAL A 187 13.14 26.91 -7.97
CA VAL A 187 14.59 26.80 -7.93
C VAL A 187 15.04 25.79 -8.99
N PRO A 188 15.62 26.26 -10.12
CA PRO A 188 16.10 25.33 -11.15
C PRO A 188 17.27 24.51 -10.61
N TRP A 189 17.44 23.29 -11.16
CA TRP A 189 18.50 22.39 -10.72
C TRP A 189 19.92 23.02 -10.82
N PRO A 190 20.26 23.83 -11.83
CA PRO A 190 21.57 24.49 -11.91
C PRO A 190 21.78 25.59 -10.88
N ALA A 191 20.72 26.05 -10.19
CA ALA A 191 20.90 27.03 -9.12
C ALA A 191 21.70 26.39 -7.99
N ARG A 192 22.78 27.04 -7.57
CA ARG A 192 23.69 26.57 -6.51
C ARG A 192 23.07 26.69 -5.11
N ARG A 193 21.79 26.35 -4.95
CA ARG A 193 21.12 26.24 -3.65
C ARG A 193 21.22 24.83 -3.11
N SER A 194 21.72 24.69 -1.89
CA SER A 194 21.82 23.40 -1.21
C SER A 194 20.44 22.82 -0.87
N ASN A 195 20.35 21.50 -0.78
CA ASN A 195 19.12 20.81 -0.36
C ASN A 195 18.68 21.25 1.03
N GLN A 196 19.64 21.43 1.95
CA GLN A 196 19.37 21.95 3.31
C GLN A 196 18.72 23.34 3.29
N SER A 197 19.16 24.22 2.40
CA SER A 197 18.57 25.56 2.25
C SER A 197 17.12 25.51 1.77
N ILE A 198 16.79 24.56 0.89
CA ILE A 198 15.42 24.31 0.43
C ILE A 198 14.55 23.77 1.58
N LEU A 199 15.05 22.78 2.29
CA LEU A 199 14.33 22.16 3.40
C LEU A 199 14.11 23.14 4.57
N LYS A 200 15.08 23.99 4.90
CA LYS A 200 14.92 25.02 5.93
C LYS A 200 13.83 26.04 5.60
N GLU A 201 13.65 26.38 4.33
CA GLU A 201 12.59 27.29 3.89
C GLU A 201 11.19 26.67 3.99
N ILE A 202 11.10 25.35 3.75
CA ILE A 202 9.84 24.62 3.77
C ILE A 202 9.51 24.05 5.16
N SER A 203 10.50 23.68 5.97
CA SER A 203 10.35 23.00 7.26
C SER A 203 9.35 23.65 8.23
N PRO A 204 9.26 24.98 8.35
CA PRO A 204 8.26 25.63 9.23
C PRO A 204 6.82 25.44 8.74
N LEU A 205 6.62 24.97 7.51
CA LEU A 205 5.34 24.95 6.81
C LEU A 205 4.81 23.52 6.58
N CYS A 206 5.62 22.48 6.81
CA CYS A 206 5.22 21.12 6.44
C CYS A 206 5.78 20.00 7.34
N VAL A 207 5.07 18.87 7.34
CA VAL A 207 5.56 17.57 7.79
C VAL A 207 6.21 16.86 6.59
N PHE A 208 7.40 16.29 6.76
CA PHE A 208 8.15 15.60 5.70
C PHE A 208 7.66 14.17 5.50
N ILE A 209 7.81 13.66 4.26
CA ILE A 209 7.51 12.28 3.92
C ILE A 209 8.61 11.38 4.53
N GLY A 210 8.19 10.31 5.23
CA GLY A 210 9.09 9.22 5.63
C GLY A 210 10.10 9.54 6.72
N ARG A 211 10.05 10.72 7.34
CA ARG A 211 10.84 11.01 8.54
C ARG A 211 10.04 10.71 9.78
N THR A 212 10.54 9.80 10.62
CA THR A 212 10.07 9.68 12.00
C THR A 212 10.66 10.85 12.81
N ASP A 213 9.95 11.30 13.84
CA ASP A 213 10.37 12.43 14.69
C ASP A 213 11.77 12.27 15.29
N ALA A 214 12.29 11.02 15.37
CA ALA A 214 13.65 10.70 15.82
C ALA A 214 14.75 11.03 14.80
N GLU A 215 14.42 11.15 13.49
CA GLU A 215 15.40 11.44 12.42
C GLU A 215 15.45 12.94 12.05
N ALA A 216 14.52 13.73 12.57
CA ALA A 216 14.47 15.18 12.31
C ALA A 216 15.66 15.94 12.89
N GLU A 217 16.40 15.38 13.85
CA GLU A 217 17.55 16.01 14.51
C GLU A 217 18.91 15.60 13.90
N THR A 218 18.99 14.65 12.99
CA THR A 218 20.25 14.28 12.34
C THR A 218 20.41 14.99 10.99
N PRO A 219 21.41 15.88 10.84
CA PRO A 219 21.72 16.48 9.55
C PRO A 219 22.23 15.40 8.60
N ILE A 220 21.62 15.32 7.44
CA ILE A 220 22.14 14.48 6.33
C ILE A 220 23.46 15.13 5.88
N LEU A 221 24.57 14.46 6.14
CA LEU A 221 25.90 14.74 5.60
C LEU A 221 25.92 14.55 4.07
#